data_acd8b2e10065331121e1040e19da5ae6
#
_entry.id   acd8b2e10065331121e1040e19da5ae6
#
_cell.length_a   1.000
_cell.length_b   1.000
_cell.length_c   1.000
_cell.angle_alpha   90.00
_cell.angle_beta   90.00
_cell.angle_gamma   90.00
#
_symmetry.space_group_name_H-M   'P 1'
#
loop_
_entity.id
_entity.type
_entity.pdbx_description
1 polymer ?
#
loop_
_entity_poly.entity_id
_entity_poly.type
_entity_poly.pdbx_seq_one_letter_code
_entity_poly.pdbx_strand_id
1 'polypeptide(L)'
;MSFLKNQKKIKGAELFIKCLEEEGVEYIFGLPGEENLDFLECLCKSNKIKLILTRHEQGAGFMAATYGRLTGKAGVCLTTLGPGATNLVTSAAYAQLGGMPLVMITGQKPIKNTKQGKFQILDVVDLMQPITKYTHQISSANMIASEVREAFRLAEEERPGAVHLELPEDIASEETRRRPLPKSITRRPVADEKSINQAIELIEKAKRPILVLGGGANR
;
A
#
# COMPACT_ATOMS: atom_id res chain seq x y z
N MET A 1 -12.07 -27.90 0.65
CA MET A 1 -11.10 -28.04 1.77
C MET A 1 -9.91 -28.98 1.50
N SER A 2 -9.93 -29.83 0.48
CA SER A 2 -8.85 -30.81 0.18
C SER A 2 -7.61 -30.20 -0.52
N PHE A 3 -7.74 -29.16 -1.30
CA PHE A 3 -6.65 -28.57 -2.11
C PHE A 3 -5.51 -27.92 -1.30
N LEU A 4 -5.78 -27.43 -0.09
CA LEU A 4 -4.79 -26.77 0.75
C LEU A 4 -3.88 -27.70 1.53
N LYS A 5 -4.27 -28.99 1.70
CA LYS A 5 -3.51 -29.94 2.52
C LYS A 5 -2.15 -30.35 1.94
N ASN A 6 -2.00 -30.32 0.62
CA ASN A 6 -0.77 -30.76 -0.08
C ASN A 6 0.20 -29.61 -0.46
N GLN A 7 -0.10 -28.36 -0.11
CA GLN A 7 0.77 -27.24 -0.42
C GLN A 7 1.86 -27.08 0.63
N LYS A 8 3.12 -26.84 0.17
CA LYS A 8 4.24 -26.51 1.03
C LYS A 8 3.93 -25.23 1.83
N LYS A 9 4.19 -25.24 3.12
CA LYS A 9 4.11 -24.05 3.95
C LYS A 9 5.22 -23.08 3.58
N ILE A 10 4.93 -21.79 3.66
CA ILE A 10 5.85 -20.68 3.46
C ILE A 10 5.68 -19.67 4.60
N LYS A 11 6.70 -18.87 4.89
CA LYS A 11 6.59 -17.75 5.85
C LYS A 11 5.60 -16.70 5.37
N GLY A 12 4.96 -15.98 6.29
CA GLY A 12 4.11 -14.83 5.98
C GLY A 12 4.85 -13.78 5.16
N ALA A 13 6.09 -13.46 5.52
CA ALA A 13 6.93 -12.56 4.74
C ALA A 13 7.15 -13.02 3.30
N GLU A 14 7.38 -14.34 3.08
CA GLU A 14 7.50 -14.89 1.71
C GLU A 14 6.20 -14.76 0.92
N LEU A 15 5.06 -15.01 1.58
CA LEU A 15 3.75 -14.79 0.95
C LEU A 15 3.54 -13.33 0.60
N PHE A 16 3.93 -12.40 1.49
CA PHE A 16 3.79 -10.96 1.26
C PHE A 16 4.57 -10.52 0.02
N ILE A 17 5.85 -10.90 -0.08
CA ILE A 17 6.68 -10.60 -1.27
C ILE A 17 6.04 -11.16 -2.55
N LYS A 18 5.56 -12.41 -2.53
CA LYS A 18 4.86 -12.99 -3.68
C LYS A 18 3.57 -12.24 -4.05
N CYS A 19 2.86 -11.72 -3.06
CA CYS A 19 1.69 -10.86 -3.31
C CYS A 19 2.11 -9.54 -3.99
N LEU A 20 3.19 -8.90 -3.54
CA LEU A 20 3.72 -7.70 -4.19
C LEU A 20 4.18 -7.97 -5.64
N GLU A 21 4.80 -9.13 -5.88
CA GLU A 21 5.17 -9.55 -7.24
C GLU A 21 3.95 -9.75 -8.16
N GLU A 22 2.85 -10.31 -7.62
CA GLU A 22 1.59 -10.49 -8.36
C GLU A 22 0.91 -9.15 -8.66
N GLU A 23 1.04 -8.15 -7.76
CA GLU A 23 0.58 -6.78 -8.00
C GLU A 23 1.42 -6.04 -9.05
N GLY A 24 2.58 -6.60 -9.41
CA GLY A 24 3.48 -6.01 -10.39
C GLY A 24 4.36 -4.91 -9.80
N VAL A 25 4.71 -5.01 -8.52
CA VAL A 25 5.66 -4.12 -7.86
C VAL A 25 7.07 -4.38 -8.42
N GLU A 26 7.74 -3.32 -8.85
CA GLU A 26 9.11 -3.37 -9.37
C GLU A 26 10.11 -2.73 -8.40
N TYR A 27 9.65 -1.76 -7.61
CA TYR A 27 10.48 -1.01 -6.67
C TYR A 27 9.80 -0.88 -5.32
N ILE A 28 10.57 -1.04 -4.25
CA ILE A 28 10.21 -0.65 -2.90
C ILE A 28 11.20 0.41 -2.46
N PHE A 29 10.72 1.59 -2.08
CA PHE A 29 11.54 2.65 -1.52
C PHE A 29 11.55 2.52 0.00
N GLY A 30 12.72 2.46 0.64
CA GLY A 30 12.66 2.20 2.07
C GLY A 30 13.94 2.39 2.84
N LEU A 31 13.78 2.38 4.17
CA LEU A 31 14.85 2.33 5.14
C LEU A 31 14.67 1.07 5.99
N PRO A 32 15.60 0.11 5.92
CA PRO A 32 15.55 -1.13 6.69
C PRO A 32 15.56 -0.88 8.20
N GLY A 33 14.87 -1.74 8.94
CA GLY A 33 14.91 -1.78 10.40
C GLY A 33 14.78 -3.22 10.90
N GLU A 34 14.99 -3.41 12.20
CA GLU A 34 15.00 -4.73 12.85
C GLU A 34 13.68 -5.49 12.59
N GLU A 35 12.55 -4.81 12.72
CA GLU A 35 11.23 -5.42 12.61
C GLU A 35 10.84 -5.80 11.16
N ASN A 36 11.71 -5.48 10.20
CA ASN A 36 11.51 -5.87 8.80
C ASN A 36 12.43 -7.02 8.34
N LEU A 37 13.24 -7.62 9.21
CA LEU A 37 14.28 -8.58 8.81
C LEU A 37 13.73 -9.78 8.03
N ASP A 38 12.66 -10.41 8.49
CA ASP A 38 12.02 -11.53 7.76
C ASP A 38 11.52 -11.11 6.37
N PHE A 39 10.94 -9.89 6.28
CA PHE A 39 10.50 -9.31 5.01
C PHE A 39 11.69 -9.05 4.07
N LEU A 40 12.75 -8.45 4.57
CA LEU A 40 13.96 -8.13 3.79
C LEU A 40 14.69 -9.39 3.34
N GLU A 41 14.78 -10.42 4.19
CA GLU A 41 15.35 -11.72 3.82
C GLU A 41 14.59 -12.34 2.64
N CYS A 42 13.26 -12.25 2.65
CA CYS A 42 12.44 -12.75 1.54
C CYS A 42 12.55 -11.86 0.31
N LEU A 43 12.64 -10.54 0.49
CA LEU A 43 12.81 -9.56 -0.60
C LEU A 43 14.14 -9.78 -1.35
N CYS A 44 15.22 -10.06 -0.64
CA CYS A 44 16.52 -10.38 -1.26
C CYS A 44 16.49 -11.60 -2.19
N LYS A 45 15.51 -12.48 -2.05
CA LYS A 45 15.31 -13.66 -2.91
C LYS A 45 14.44 -13.38 -4.14
N SER A 46 13.81 -12.20 -4.20
CA SER A 46 13.00 -11.79 -5.35
C SER A 46 13.91 -11.28 -6.47
N ASN A 47 13.62 -11.75 -7.69
CA ASN A 47 14.26 -11.26 -8.91
C ASN A 47 13.43 -10.18 -9.61
N LYS A 48 12.25 -9.84 -9.07
CA LYS A 48 11.30 -8.90 -9.68
C LYS A 48 11.29 -7.54 -8.99
N ILE A 49 11.57 -7.52 -7.68
CA ILE A 49 11.45 -6.33 -6.86
C ILE A 49 12.84 -5.85 -6.41
N LYS A 50 13.12 -4.56 -6.62
CA LYS A 50 14.36 -3.91 -6.16
C LYS A 50 14.07 -2.99 -4.97
N LEU A 51 14.84 -3.14 -3.89
CA LEU A 51 14.84 -2.17 -2.79
C LEU A 51 15.70 -0.97 -3.17
N ILE A 52 15.11 0.21 -3.14
CA ILE A 52 15.78 1.51 -3.29
C ILE A 52 15.98 2.09 -1.89
N LEU A 53 17.22 2.04 -1.41
CA LEU A 53 17.56 2.57 -0.08
C LEU A 53 17.46 4.08 -0.05
N THR A 54 16.83 4.60 1.00
CA THR A 54 16.72 6.03 1.26
C THR A 54 17.49 6.41 2.52
N ARG A 55 17.73 7.70 2.74
CA ARG A 55 18.38 8.23 3.93
C ARG A 55 17.41 8.65 5.02
N HIS A 56 16.12 8.68 4.68
CA HIS A 56 15.04 9.05 5.58
C HIS A 56 13.71 8.47 5.06
N GLU A 57 12.85 8.01 5.95
CA GLU A 57 11.59 7.32 5.60
C GLU A 57 10.61 8.24 4.88
N GLN A 58 10.55 9.52 5.25
CA GLN A 58 9.75 10.51 4.54
C GLN A 58 10.15 10.61 3.07
N GLY A 59 11.46 10.55 2.78
CA GLY A 59 11.96 10.50 1.41
C GLY A 59 11.46 9.26 0.66
N ALA A 60 11.46 8.10 1.32
CA ALA A 60 10.91 6.86 0.75
C ALA A 60 9.43 7.02 0.37
N GLY A 61 8.62 7.58 1.28
CA GLY A 61 7.21 7.84 1.04
C GLY A 61 6.96 8.80 -0.13
N PHE A 62 7.73 9.91 -0.23
CA PHE A 62 7.62 10.84 -1.36
C PHE A 62 8.06 10.21 -2.68
N MET A 63 9.13 9.41 -2.70
CA MET A 63 9.55 8.70 -3.91
C MET A 63 8.49 7.72 -4.37
N ALA A 64 7.91 6.92 -3.46
CA ALA A 64 6.83 6.00 -3.76
C ALA A 64 5.57 6.72 -4.26
N ALA A 65 5.14 7.79 -3.59
CA ALA A 65 3.98 8.59 -3.99
C ALA A 65 4.16 9.20 -5.41
N THR A 66 5.37 9.72 -5.69
CA THR A 66 5.71 10.27 -7.00
C THR A 66 5.74 9.19 -8.08
N TYR A 67 6.32 8.02 -7.78
CA TYR A 67 6.28 6.86 -8.67
C TYR A 67 4.84 6.48 -9.00
N GLY A 68 3.98 6.40 -7.98
CA GLY A 68 2.56 6.11 -8.15
C GLY A 68 1.84 7.12 -9.04
N ARG A 69 2.11 8.41 -8.83
CA ARG A 69 1.55 9.49 -9.66
C ARG A 69 1.95 9.39 -11.13
N LEU A 70 3.21 9.07 -11.41
CA LEU A 70 3.75 9.02 -12.77
C LEU A 70 3.34 7.76 -13.53
N THR A 71 3.21 6.64 -12.84
CA THR A 71 2.91 5.34 -13.47
C THR A 71 1.43 4.98 -13.46
N GLY A 72 0.64 5.59 -12.57
CA GLY A 72 -0.74 5.20 -12.32
C GLY A 72 -0.90 3.88 -11.53
N LYS A 73 0.22 3.24 -11.14
CA LYS A 73 0.27 2.04 -10.29
C LYS A 73 0.63 2.45 -8.86
N ALA A 74 0.20 1.71 -7.86
CA ALA A 74 0.57 2.03 -6.49
C ALA A 74 2.09 1.95 -6.27
N GLY A 75 2.70 3.05 -5.84
CA GLY A 75 4.09 3.05 -5.38
C GLY A 75 4.16 2.43 -3.98
N VAL A 76 5.26 1.76 -3.67
CA VAL A 76 5.43 1.03 -2.40
C VAL A 76 6.60 1.60 -1.61
N CYS A 77 6.38 1.88 -0.33
CA CYS A 77 7.48 2.17 0.60
C CYS A 77 7.46 1.26 1.82
N LEU A 78 8.63 1.06 2.40
CA LEU A 78 8.86 0.19 3.56
C LEU A 78 9.63 0.95 4.64
N THR A 79 9.13 0.88 5.87
CA THR A 79 9.83 1.38 7.06
C THR A 79 9.64 0.43 8.24
N THR A 80 10.41 0.66 9.29
CA THR A 80 10.22 -0.05 10.55
C THR A 80 9.08 0.56 11.39
N LEU A 81 8.95 0.15 12.64
CA LEU A 81 7.94 0.64 13.59
C LEU A 81 8.25 2.06 14.12
N GLY A 82 7.39 2.55 14.97
CA GLY A 82 7.62 3.74 15.81
C GLY A 82 8.09 4.96 15.04
N PRO A 83 9.31 5.47 15.33
CA PRO A 83 9.84 6.65 14.64
C PRO A 83 9.92 6.50 13.13
N GLY A 84 10.26 5.30 12.63
CA GLY A 84 10.27 5.01 11.20
C GLY A 84 8.88 5.16 10.58
N ALA A 85 7.86 4.63 11.23
CA ALA A 85 6.48 4.76 10.78
C ALA A 85 5.98 6.21 10.86
N THR A 86 6.27 6.94 11.96
CA THR A 86 5.84 8.34 12.11
C THR A 86 6.46 9.26 11.06
N ASN A 87 7.67 8.97 10.58
CA ASN A 87 8.31 9.72 9.51
C ASN A 87 7.57 9.61 8.16
N LEU A 88 6.65 8.66 7.99
CA LEU A 88 5.81 8.55 6.79
C LEU A 88 4.59 9.48 6.81
N VAL A 89 4.19 10.04 7.94
CA VAL A 89 2.94 10.82 8.10
C VAL A 89 2.82 11.93 7.05
N THR A 90 3.88 12.72 6.85
CA THR A 90 3.85 13.81 5.88
C THR A 90 3.66 13.32 4.45
N SER A 91 4.35 12.24 4.07
CA SER A 91 4.23 11.67 2.73
C SER A 91 2.89 10.95 2.51
N ALA A 92 2.33 10.33 3.57
CA ALA A 92 0.99 9.76 3.54
C ALA A 92 -0.08 10.85 3.28
N ALA A 93 -0.05 11.93 4.06
CA ALA A 93 -0.95 13.07 3.87
C ALA A 93 -0.79 13.71 2.48
N TYR A 94 0.45 13.87 2.00
CA TYR A 94 0.74 14.36 0.65
C TYR A 94 0.12 13.47 -0.44
N ALA A 95 0.32 12.15 -0.35
CA ALA A 95 -0.24 11.20 -1.32
C ALA A 95 -1.78 11.19 -1.26
N GLN A 96 -2.37 11.19 -0.07
CA GLN A 96 -3.82 11.21 0.13
C GLN A 96 -4.45 12.47 -0.45
N LEU A 97 -3.91 13.65 -0.12
CA LEU A 97 -4.41 14.94 -0.62
C LEU A 97 -4.16 15.11 -2.12
N GLY A 98 -3.02 14.61 -2.60
CA GLY A 98 -2.65 14.65 -4.02
C GLY A 98 -3.33 13.61 -4.90
N GLY A 99 -4.09 12.65 -4.32
CA GLY A 99 -4.69 11.55 -5.06
C GLY A 99 -3.65 10.68 -5.75
N MET A 100 -2.57 10.33 -5.03
CA MET A 100 -1.45 9.53 -5.53
C MET A 100 -1.55 8.12 -4.97
N PRO A 101 -1.56 7.07 -5.79
CA PRO A 101 -1.65 5.71 -5.30
C PRO A 101 -0.35 5.32 -4.56
N LEU A 102 -0.47 5.05 -3.27
CA LEU A 102 0.65 4.74 -2.37
C LEU A 102 0.27 3.60 -1.42
N VAL A 103 1.10 2.58 -1.34
CA VAL A 103 1.04 1.52 -0.31
C VAL A 103 2.25 1.64 0.60
N MET A 104 2.00 1.90 1.87
CA MET A 104 3.03 1.99 2.91
C MET A 104 3.03 0.69 3.72
N ILE A 105 4.20 0.12 3.93
CA ILE A 105 4.41 -1.08 4.74
C ILE A 105 5.27 -0.69 5.93
N THR A 106 4.77 -0.92 7.15
CA THR A 106 5.55 -0.72 8.37
C THR A 106 5.76 -2.03 9.11
N GLY A 107 6.87 -2.13 9.81
CA GLY A 107 7.07 -3.20 10.78
C GLY A 107 6.35 -2.91 12.10
N GLN A 108 6.24 -3.92 12.94
CA GLN A 108 5.76 -3.81 14.32
C GLN A 108 6.35 -4.94 15.17
N LYS A 109 6.46 -4.73 16.47
CA LYS A 109 6.79 -5.79 17.43
C LYS A 109 5.74 -6.91 17.42
N PRO A 110 6.09 -8.12 17.90
CA PRO A 110 5.16 -9.23 17.95
C PRO A 110 3.86 -8.88 18.66
N ILE A 111 2.73 -9.19 18.07
CA ILE A 111 1.40 -8.90 18.62
C ILE A 111 0.81 -10.08 19.42
N LYS A 112 1.27 -11.31 19.17
CA LYS A 112 0.84 -12.51 19.91
C LYS A 112 1.60 -12.72 21.22
N ASN A 113 2.72 -12.01 21.40
CA ASN A 113 3.50 -12.05 22.63
C ASN A 113 3.34 -10.74 23.41
N THR A 114 2.57 -10.79 24.50
CA THR A 114 2.29 -9.61 25.32
C THR A 114 3.38 -9.30 26.37
N LYS A 115 4.37 -10.19 26.54
CA LYS A 115 5.46 -10.06 27.53
C LYS A 115 6.71 -9.44 26.91
N GLN A 116 6.59 -8.29 26.32
CA GLN A 116 7.70 -7.55 25.71
C GLN A 116 7.75 -6.11 26.22
N GLY A 117 8.94 -5.48 26.11
CA GLY A 117 9.09 -4.05 26.39
C GLY A 117 8.30 -3.20 25.39
N LYS A 118 7.94 -2.00 25.84
CA LYS A 118 7.19 -1.04 24.99
C LYS A 118 8.08 -0.13 24.12
N PHE A 119 9.34 -0.48 23.97
CA PHE A 119 10.29 0.35 23.21
C PHE A 119 9.81 0.56 21.77
N GLN A 120 9.64 1.82 21.40
CA GLN A 120 9.19 2.28 20.09
C GLN A 120 7.81 1.76 19.62
N ILE A 121 7.03 1.10 20.48
CA ILE A 121 5.68 0.66 20.14
C ILE A 121 4.74 1.86 20.17
N LEU A 122 4.18 2.18 19.01
CA LEU A 122 3.13 3.17 18.81
C LEU A 122 1.94 2.52 18.13
N ASP A 123 0.75 3.06 18.32
CA ASP A 123 -0.41 2.71 17.53
C ASP A 123 -0.34 3.43 16.17
N VAL A 124 0.32 2.77 15.22
CA VAL A 124 0.54 3.32 13.88
C VAL A 124 -0.74 3.26 13.06
N VAL A 125 -1.62 2.30 13.33
CA VAL A 125 -2.92 2.20 12.65
C VAL A 125 -3.77 3.42 12.97
N ASP A 126 -3.94 3.76 14.25
CA ASP A 126 -4.68 4.96 14.65
C ASP A 126 -4.03 6.25 14.13
N LEU A 127 -2.70 6.32 14.16
CA LEU A 127 -1.95 7.45 13.61
C LEU A 127 -2.20 7.69 12.12
N MET A 128 -2.29 6.62 11.34
CA MET A 128 -2.46 6.67 9.88
C MET A 128 -3.93 6.82 9.45
N GLN A 129 -4.90 6.54 10.32
CA GLN A 129 -6.32 6.52 9.99
C GLN A 129 -6.82 7.81 9.33
N PRO A 130 -6.55 9.02 9.85
CA PRO A 130 -7.08 10.27 9.28
C PRO A 130 -6.41 10.69 7.96
N ILE A 131 -5.30 10.08 7.58
CA ILE A 131 -4.47 10.49 6.43
C ILE A 131 -4.32 9.41 5.36
N THR A 132 -5.11 8.33 5.45
CA THR A 132 -5.11 7.22 4.49
C THR A 132 -6.53 6.83 4.11
N LYS A 133 -6.68 6.14 2.97
CA LYS A 133 -7.96 5.50 2.59
C LYS A 133 -8.23 4.25 3.42
N TYR A 134 -7.16 3.58 3.82
CA TYR A 134 -7.21 2.32 4.56
C TYR A 134 -5.92 2.15 5.35
N THR A 135 -6.02 1.67 6.57
CA THR A 135 -4.91 1.31 7.42
C THR A 135 -5.26 0.05 8.21
N HIS A 136 -4.35 -0.92 8.24
CA HIS A 136 -4.63 -2.19 8.90
C HIS A 136 -3.36 -2.85 9.44
N GLN A 137 -3.46 -3.42 10.66
CA GLN A 137 -2.45 -4.31 11.23
C GLN A 137 -2.80 -5.75 10.87
N ILE A 138 -1.92 -6.44 10.16
CA ILE A 138 -2.12 -7.84 9.77
C ILE A 138 -1.97 -8.73 11.00
N SER A 139 -3.02 -9.45 11.35
CA SER A 139 -3.08 -10.28 12.57
C SER A 139 -2.80 -11.77 12.34
N SER A 140 -2.71 -12.22 11.09
CA SER A 140 -2.38 -13.61 10.72
C SER A 140 -1.77 -13.69 9.32
N ALA A 141 -0.78 -14.56 9.14
CA ALA A 141 -0.22 -14.84 7.81
C ALA A 141 -1.26 -15.34 6.80
N ASN A 142 -2.37 -15.93 7.27
CA ASN A 142 -3.45 -16.37 6.39
C ASN A 142 -4.25 -15.22 5.76
N MET A 143 -4.16 -14.01 6.30
CA MET A 143 -4.85 -12.81 5.80
C MET A 143 -4.01 -12.02 4.80
N ILE A 144 -2.69 -12.22 4.76
CA ILE A 144 -1.76 -11.41 3.96
C ILE A 144 -2.22 -11.27 2.51
N ALA A 145 -2.64 -12.36 1.87
CA ALA A 145 -3.01 -12.32 0.45
C ALA A 145 -4.25 -11.44 0.20
N SER A 146 -5.25 -11.47 1.08
CA SER A 146 -6.44 -10.63 0.98
C SER A 146 -6.13 -9.17 1.33
N GLU A 147 -5.33 -8.94 2.38
CA GLU A 147 -4.98 -7.59 2.82
C GLU A 147 -4.12 -6.85 1.80
N VAL A 148 -3.11 -7.52 1.23
CA VAL A 148 -2.29 -6.93 0.16
C VAL A 148 -3.15 -6.63 -1.07
N ARG A 149 -4.02 -7.57 -1.49
CA ARG A 149 -4.93 -7.36 -2.63
C ARG A 149 -5.85 -6.16 -2.41
N GLU A 150 -6.45 -6.07 -1.21
CA GLU A 150 -7.33 -4.96 -0.85
C GLU A 150 -6.59 -3.63 -0.78
N ALA A 151 -5.38 -3.61 -0.21
CA ALA A 151 -4.53 -2.43 -0.13
C ALA A 151 -4.25 -1.83 -1.52
N PHE A 152 -3.83 -2.66 -2.48
CA PHE A 152 -3.55 -2.20 -3.84
C PHE A 152 -4.81 -1.75 -4.56
N ARG A 153 -5.92 -2.49 -4.42
CA ARG A 153 -7.21 -2.10 -4.98
C ARG A 153 -7.64 -0.72 -4.48
N LEU A 154 -7.60 -0.49 -3.17
CA LEU A 154 -8.00 0.77 -2.56
C LEU A 154 -7.05 1.92 -2.89
N ALA A 155 -5.73 1.65 -2.97
CA ALA A 155 -4.76 2.68 -3.34
C ALA A 155 -4.98 3.19 -4.78
N GLU A 156 -5.32 2.28 -5.71
CA GLU A 156 -5.46 2.58 -7.14
C GLU A 156 -6.88 3.00 -7.56
N GLU A 157 -7.90 2.61 -6.79
CA GLU A 157 -9.30 2.94 -7.06
C GLU A 157 -9.56 4.46 -6.94
N GLU A 158 -10.45 4.98 -7.77
CA GLU A 158 -10.80 6.40 -7.76
C GLU A 158 -11.47 6.85 -6.45
N ARG A 159 -11.04 7.93 -5.84
CA ARG A 159 -9.84 8.70 -6.13
C ARG A 159 -8.63 7.97 -5.53
N PRO A 160 -7.50 7.79 -6.25
CA PRO A 160 -6.32 7.15 -5.69
C PRO A 160 -5.81 7.86 -4.43
N GLY A 161 -5.12 7.11 -3.57
CA GLY A 161 -4.64 7.68 -2.31
C GLY A 161 -3.70 6.75 -1.56
N ALA A 162 -3.37 7.16 -0.35
CA ALA A 162 -2.48 6.41 0.53
C ALA A 162 -3.21 5.27 1.24
N VAL A 163 -2.52 4.15 1.37
CA VAL A 163 -2.93 2.96 2.14
C VAL A 163 -1.76 2.51 3.00
N HIS A 164 -2.05 2.02 4.20
CA HIS A 164 -1.04 1.52 5.13
C HIS A 164 -1.34 0.08 5.56
N LEU A 165 -0.31 -0.75 5.54
CA LEU A 165 -0.32 -2.10 6.10
C LEU A 165 0.80 -2.23 7.13
N GLU A 166 0.46 -2.65 8.33
CA GLU A 166 1.43 -2.96 9.37
C GLU A 166 1.65 -4.47 9.43
N LEU A 167 2.91 -4.91 9.31
CA LEU A 167 3.31 -6.31 9.33
C LEU A 167 4.14 -6.59 10.59
N PRO A 168 3.53 -7.16 11.65
CA PRO A 168 4.26 -7.55 12.85
C PRO A 168 5.26 -8.69 12.58
N GLU A 169 6.38 -8.70 13.34
CA GLU A 169 7.46 -9.69 13.22
C GLU A 169 6.98 -11.15 13.34
N ASP A 170 6.11 -11.42 14.31
CA ASP A 170 5.57 -12.76 14.54
C ASP A 170 4.62 -13.21 13.43
N ILE A 171 3.95 -12.28 12.75
CA ILE A 171 3.13 -12.57 11.58
C ILE A 171 4.01 -12.76 10.33
N ALA A 172 5.07 -11.97 10.20
CA ALA A 172 6.06 -12.13 9.11
C ALA A 172 6.71 -13.53 9.16
N SER A 173 7.00 -14.04 10.35
CA SER A 173 7.59 -15.37 10.57
C SER A 173 6.57 -16.52 10.60
N GLU A 174 5.27 -16.25 10.77
CA GLU A 174 4.20 -17.25 10.84
C GLU A 174 4.10 -18.05 9.52
N GLU A 175 3.92 -19.37 9.64
CA GLU A 175 3.78 -20.24 8.47
C GLU A 175 2.34 -20.29 7.94
N THR A 176 2.20 -20.24 6.63
CA THR A 176 0.91 -20.35 5.92
C THR A 176 1.00 -21.25 4.70
N ARG A 177 -0.16 -21.79 4.27
CA ARG A 177 -0.33 -22.45 2.97
C ARG A 177 -1.04 -21.59 1.94
N ARG A 178 -1.37 -20.34 2.29
CA ARG A 178 -2.00 -19.40 1.36
C ARG A 178 -1.08 -19.04 0.19
N ARG A 179 -1.68 -18.56 -0.88
CA ARG A 179 -0.99 -18.12 -2.10
C ARG A 179 -1.50 -16.73 -2.47
N PRO A 180 -0.74 -15.98 -3.27
CA PRO A 180 -1.22 -14.70 -3.79
C PRO A 180 -2.58 -14.84 -4.46
N LEU A 181 -3.38 -13.80 -4.34
CA LEU A 181 -4.60 -13.65 -5.12
C LEU A 181 -4.26 -13.00 -6.46
N PRO A 182 -4.93 -13.38 -7.55
CA PRO A 182 -4.68 -12.75 -8.84
C PRO A 182 -5.03 -11.27 -8.80
N LYS A 183 -4.28 -10.46 -9.54
CA LYS A 183 -4.51 -9.02 -9.65
C LYS A 183 -5.90 -8.75 -10.20
N SER A 184 -6.65 -7.86 -9.55
CA SER A 184 -7.92 -7.37 -10.05
C SER A 184 -7.73 -6.12 -10.92
N ILE A 185 -8.58 -5.99 -11.93
CA ILE A 185 -8.58 -4.78 -12.77
C ILE A 185 -9.41 -3.72 -12.06
N THR A 186 -8.77 -2.60 -11.72
CA THR A 186 -9.46 -1.43 -11.18
C THR A 186 -10.24 -0.76 -12.32
N ARG A 187 -11.58 -0.73 -12.19
CA ARG A 187 -12.44 -0.06 -13.16
C ARG A 187 -12.65 1.38 -12.76
N ARG A 188 -12.53 2.29 -13.72
CA ARG A 188 -12.88 3.70 -13.51
C ARG A 188 -14.38 3.88 -13.77
N PRO A 189 -15.09 4.65 -12.91
CA PRO A 189 -16.46 5.01 -13.19
C PRO A 189 -16.52 5.88 -14.45
N VAL A 190 -17.54 5.67 -15.26
CA VAL A 190 -17.84 6.48 -16.44
C VAL A 190 -19.07 7.31 -16.13
N ALA A 191 -19.09 8.60 -16.52
CA ALA A 191 -20.26 9.43 -16.35
C ALA A 191 -21.42 8.89 -17.20
N ASP A 192 -22.65 8.97 -16.67
CA ASP A 192 -23.83 8.58 -17.42
C ASP A 192 -24.11 9.57 -18.56
N GLU A 193 -24.75 9.08 -19.62
CA GLU A 193 -25.00 9.84 -20.83
C GLU A 193 -25.87 11.10 -20.58
N LYS A 194 -26.80 11.04 -19.63
CA LYS A 194 -27.65 12.17 -19.26
C LYS A 194 -26.83 13.29 -18.65
N SER A 195 -25.89 12.97 -17.76
CA SER A 195 -24.99 13.94 -17.15
C SER A 195 -24.06 14.59 -18.19
N ILE A 196 -23.58 13.80 -19.15
CA ILE A 196 -22.76 14.31 -20.27
C ILE A 196 -23.58 15.31 -21.12
N ASN A 197 -24.79 14.95 -21.50
CA ASN A 197 -25.66 15.81 -22.31
C ASN A 197 -26.03 17.10 -21.57
N GLN A 198 -26.30 17.04 -20.26
CA GLN A 198 -26.53 18.25 -19.45
C GLN A 198 -25.29 19.18 -19.42
N ALA A 199 -24.09 18.61 -19.31
CA ALA A 199 -22.87 19.39 -19.35
C ALA A 199 -22.67 20.07 -20.73
N ILE A 200 -22.93 19.36 -21.83
CA ILE A 200 -22.89 19.92 -23.19
C ILE A 200 -23.86 21.09 -23.32
N GLU A 201 -25.10 20.92 -22.91
CA GLU A 201 -26.10 22.00 -22.97
C GLU A 201 -25.69 23.26 -22.18
N LEU A 202 -25.07 23.05 -20.99
CA LEU A 202 -24.58 24.18 -20.18
C LEU A 202 -23.44 24.92 -20.87
N ILE A 203 -22.54 24.19 -21.53
CA ILE A 203 -21.39 24.78 -22.27
C ILE A 203 -21.92 25.54 -23.48
N GLU A 204 -22.86 24.98 -24.25
CA GLU A 204 -23.43 25.61 -25.45
C GLU A 204 -24.20 26.90 -25.13
N LYS A 205 -24.91 26.94 -24.01
CA LYS A 205 -25.67 28.12 -23.55
C LYS A 205 -24.80 29.20 -22.91
N ALA A 206 -23.55 28.88 -22.55
CA ALA A 206 -22.68 29.81 -21.86
C ALA A 206 -22.08 30.84 -22.79
N LYS A 207 -22.16 32.12 -22.38
CA LYS A 207 -21.52 33.23 -23.16
C LYS A 207 -20.02 33.34 -22.93
N ARG A 208 -19.54 32.89 -21.78
CA ARG A 208 -18.12 32.99 -21.36
C ARG A 208 -17.77 31.77 -20.51
N PRO A 209 -17.71 30.55 -21.07
CA PRO A 209 -17.39 29.38 -20.32
C PRO A 209 -15.92 29.41 -19.84
N ILE A 210 -15.68 28.96 -18.60
CA ILE A 210 -14.34 28.73 -18.06
C ILE A 210 -14.24 27.24 -17.78
N LEU A 211 -13.21 26.59 -18.34
CA LEU A 211 -12.92 25.19 -18.09
C LEU A 211 -11.70 25.08 -17.16
N VAL A 212 -11.91 24.51 -15.96
CA VAL A 212 -10.83 24.24 -14.99
C VAL A 212 -10.47 22.77 -15.02
N LEU A 213 -9.28 22.44 -15.53
CA LEU A 213 -8.76 21.08 -15.62
C LEU A 213 -7.84 20.80 -14.43
N GLY A 214 -8.27 19.93 -13.53
CA GLY A 214 -7.47 19.48 -12.39
C GLY A 214 -6.67 18.20 -12.68
N GLY A 215 -5.82 17.78 -11.73
CA GLY A 215 -4.98 16.56 -11.87
C GLY A 215 -5.76 15.25 -12.10
N GLY A 216 -7.05 15.21 -11.75
CA GLY A 216 -7.93 14.07 -12.02
C GLY A 216 -8.32 13.89 -13.50
N ALA A 217 -8.18 14.95 -14.32
CA ALA A 217 -8.54 14.89 -15.74
C ALA A 217 -7.53 14.11 -16.60
N ASN A 218 -6.34 13.83 -16.07
CA ASN A 218 -5.26 13.10 -16.74
C ASN A 218 -5.15 11.62 -16.33
N ARG A 219 -6.17 11.08 -15.73
CA ARG A 219 -6.16 9.69 -15.24
C ARG A 219 -7.01 8.77 -16.08
#